data_76afc78af3540ecbd1265ebc0266a5f4
#
_entry.id   76afc78af3540ecbd1265ebc0266a5f4
#
_cell.length_a   1.000
_cell.length_b   1.000
_cell.length_c   1.000
_cell.angle_alpha   90.00
_cell.angle_beta   90.00
_cell.angle_gamma   90.00
#
_symmetry.space_group_name_H-M   'P 1'
#
loop_
_entity.id
_entity.type
_entity.pdbx_description
1 polymer ?
#
loop_
_entity_poly.entity_id
_entity_poly.type
_entity_poly.pdbx_seq_one_letter_code
_entity_poly.pdbx_strand_id
1 'polypeptide(L)'
;MRTTSRNRALALGALAALLGTAASALGGGHYAAVPIDDDEQHLIDSANDLADYFATHSLLYADEPVLSLVRRVGHSIRPQPTDDYIEYEFFVLRDPSPNAFALPNGHVYVHTGMLARLRDEDQLAALLAHELNHVAGHHGIVDHRASKKTAITGMVLGGVSVWGGLIAVGLQTSVLGFSRELEQEADDRAAQVLLASRYDPHALPELLDILGQDYEGLDPRVPTIWSTHPEIQARAQKSRALVTAMPHREHQAEPFDSTVLRLRMLTIQDYVQYDYPRTAIALVESLIERYPSDPQPLQLLGDGWQGMGGLAPVDPSALTTSDKKHNRRDHAKKTREQRLAEQLETEEGQTSYRENLARAEDAYRRALALDPTFATAYRGLGEVYEQQQRDREAAEAYLTYVRSAPDAPDRPIVVSRLKSVAARLKESNSDRS
;
A
#
# COMPACT_ATOMS: atom_id res chain seq x y z
N MET A 1 -60.48 -17.72 -9.64
CA MET A 1 -59.27 -16.99 -9.18
C MET A 1 -58.66 -17.66 -7.95
N ARG A 2 -58.20 -18.90 -8.02
CA ARG A 2 -57.55 -19.62 -6.89
C ARG A 2 -56.35 -20.50 -7.31
N THR A 3 -55.71 -20.24 -8.46
CA THR A 3 -54.60 -21.07 -8.99
C THR A 3 -53.23 -20.38 -8.98
N THR A 4 -53.16 -19.07 -8.72
CA THR A 4 -51.89 -18.31 -8.77
C THR A 4 -51.08 -18.32 -7.44
N SER A 5 -51.70 -18.65 -6.33
CA SER A 5 -51.06 -18.70 -5.00
C SER A 5 -50.26 -19.99 -4.76
N ARG A 6 -50.68 -21.11 -5.31
CA ARG A 6 -49.98 -22.41 -5.12
C ARG A 6 -48.69 -22.51 -5.91
N ASN A 7 -48.61 -21.88 -7.08
CA ASN A 7 -47.40 -21.91 -7.91
C ASN A 7 -46.29 -20.99 -7.38
N ARG A 8 -46.65 -19.89 -6.68
CA ARG A 8 -45.66 -19.04 -5.99
C ARG A 8 -45.05 -19.71 -4.75
N ALA A 9 -45.86 -20.46 -4.00
CA ALA A 9 -45.35 -21.19 -2.83
C ALA A 9 -44.45 -22.37 -3.22
N LEU A 10 -44.71 -23.03 -4.35
CA LEU A 10 -43.86 -24.10 -4.87
C LEU A 10 -42.55 -23.57 -5.48
N ALA A 11 -42.58 -22.40 -6.11
CA ALA A 11 -41.36 -21.76 -6.64
C ALA A 11 -40.43 -21.25 -5.52
N LEU A 12 -40.99 -20.69 -4.44
CA LEU A 12 -40.21 -20.27 -3.26
C LEU A 12 -39.67 -21.48 -2.47
N GLY A 13 -40.39 -22.56 -2.38
CA GLY A 13 -39.92 -23.79 -1.75
C GLY A 13 -38.81 -24.49 -2.56
N ALA A 14 -38.89 -24.47 -3.90
CA ALA A 14 -37.85 -25.03 -4.76
C ALA A 14 -36.56 -24.16 -4.74
N LEU A 15 -36.70 -22.83 -4.65
CA LEU A 15 -35.54 -21.92 -4.53
C LEU A 15 -34.88 -22.05 -3.16
N ALA A 16 -35.66 -22.21 -2.09
CA ALA A 16 -35.11 -22.45 -0.74
C ALA A 16 -34.46 -23.84 -0.62
N ALA A 17 -35.00 -24.87 -1.31
CA ALA A 17 -34.38 -26.19 -1.36
C ALA A 17 -33.10 -26.21 -2.21
N LEU A 18 -33.04 -25.44 -3.31
CA LEU A 18 -31.84 -25.28 -4.14
C LEU A 18 -30.75 -24.46 -3.39
N LEU A 19 -31.15 -23.43 -2.64
CA LEU A 19 -30.22 -22.68 -1.79
C LEU A 19 -29.76 -23.51 -0.58
N GLY A 20 -30.63 -24.34 -0.01
CA GLY A 20 -30.30 -25.24 1.08
C GLY A 20 -29.38 -26.40 0.66
N THR A 21 -29.52 -26.93 -0.56
CA THR A 21 -28.65 -27.97 -1.09
C THR A 21 -27.34 -27.40 -1.64
N ALA A 22 -27.34 -26.15 -2.15
CA ALA A 22 -26.11 -25.42 -2.50
C ALA A 22 -25.32 -25.03 -1.24
N ALA A 23 -25.98 -24.61 -0.15
CA ALA A 23 -25.33 -24.36 1.13
C ALA A 23 -24.77 -25.62 1.78
N SER A 24 -25.34 -26.79 1.52
CA SER A 24 -24.78 -28.06 2.00
C SER A 24 -23.73 -28.65 1.07
N ALA A 25 -23.69 -28.24 -0.20
CA ALA A 25 -22.65 -28.62 -1.17
C ALA A 25 -21.50 -27.62 -1.19
N LEU A 26 -21.77 -26.39 -0.76
CA LEU A 26 -20.79 -25.36 -0.39
C LEU A 26 -20.47 -25.50 1.11
N GLY A 27 -20.36 -26.74 1.58
CA GLY A 27 -19.93 -27.01 2.94
C GLY A 27 -18.72 -26.13 3.21
N GLY A 28 -18.82 -25.23 4.18
CA GLY A 28 -17.67 -24.51 4.72
C GLY A 28 -16.64 -25.60 5.03
N GLY A 29 -15.77 -25.85 4.06
CA GLY A 29 -14.82 -26.94 4.15
C GLY A 29 -13.91 -26.60 5.30
N HIS A 30 -14.15 -27.23 6.43
CA HIS A 30 -13.17 -27.22 7.49
C HIS A 30 -11.91 -27.80 6.88
N TYR A 31 -10.83 -27.06 6.95
CA TYR A 31 -9.53 -27.66 6.68
C TYR A 31 -9.35 -28.83 7.64
N ALA A 32 -8.94 -29.99 7.13
CA ALA A 32 -8.64 -31.12 7.98
C ALA A 32 -7.44 -30.79 8.86
N ALA A 33 -7.51 -31.06 10.15
CA ALA A 33 -6.37 -30.93 11.03
C ALA A 33 -5.19 -31.75 10.47
N VAL A 34 -4.08 -31.10 10.20
CA VAL A 34 -2.88 -31.73 9.69
C VAL A 34 -1.91 -31.87 10.87
N PRO A 35 -1.42 -33.09 11.21
CA PRO A 35 -0.40 -33.20 12.24
C PRO A 35 0.84 -32.42 11.82
N ILE A 36 1.40 -31.62 12.74
CA ILE A 36 2.67 -30.90 12.53
C ILE A 36 3.77 -31.93 12.31
N ASP A 37 4.46 -31.83 11.19
CA ASP A 37 5.71 -32.54 10.95
C ASP A 37 6.93 -31.61 11.17
N ASP A 38 8.12 -32.19 11.08
CA ASP A 38 9.37 -31.44 11.31
C ASP A 38 9.55 -30.27 10.35
N ASP A 39 9.10 -30.36 9.09
CA ASP A 39 9.18 -29.29 8.11
C ASP A 39 8.26 -28.12 8.49
N GLU A 40 7.05 -28.42 8.93
CA GLU A 40 6.07 -27.41 9.34
C GLU A 40 6.47 -26.75 10.65
N GLN A 41 6.97 -27.53 11.62
CA GLN A 41 7.51 -26.98 12.87
C GLN A 41 8.64 -25.99 12.59
N HIS A 42 9.56 -26.34 11.69
CA HIS A 42 10.66 -25.45 11.31
C HIS A 42 10.16 -24.13 10.67
N LEU A 43 9.07 -24.16 9.88
CA LEU A 43 8.47 -22.96 9.32
C LEU A 43 7.81 -22.10 10.41
N ILE A 44 7.15 -22.72 11.38
CA ILE A 44 6.55 -22.02 12.54
C ILE A 44 7.64 -21.37 13.39
N ASP A 45 8.72 -22.07 13.68
CA ASP A 45 9.84 -21.51 14.44
C ASP A 45 10.46 -20.31 13.71
N SER A 46 10.69 -20.43 12.41
CA SER A 46 11.18 -19.33 11.58
C SER A 46 10.21 -18.14 11.54
N ALA A 47 8.90 -18.41 11.56
CA ALA A 47 7.86 -17.37 11.63
C ALA A 47 7.90 -16.61 12.97
N ASN A 48 8.14 -17.33 14.07
CA ASN A 48 8.29 -16.73 15.39
C ASN A 48 9.55 -15.86 15.48
N ASP A 49 10.68 -16.33 14.95
CA ASP A 49 11.93 -15.55 14.88
C ASP A 49 11.72 -14.22 14.10
N LEU A 50 10.96 -14.27 13.00
CA LEU A 50 10.64 -13.07 12.23
C LEU A 50 9.69 -12.12 12.98
N ALA A 51 8.71 -12.65 13.70
CA ALA A 51 7.81 -11.86 14.52
C ALA A 51 8.60 -11.11 15.62
N ASP A 52 9.51 -11.79 16.28
CA ASP A 52 10.42 -11.20 17.28
C ASP A 52 11.32 -10.14 16.66
N TYR A 53 11.80 -10.38 15.45
CA TYR A 53 12.59 -9.42 14.69
C TYR A 53 11.79 -8.13 14.44
N PHE A 54 10.56 -8.22 13.91
CA PHE A 54 9.72 -7.03 13.68
C PHE A 54 9.43 -6.25 14.95
N ALA A 55 9.16 -6.94 16.06
CA ALA A 55 8.90 -6.32 17.35
C ALA A 55 10.14 -5.59 17.89
N THR A 56 11.32 -6.21 17.84
CA THR A 56 12.56 -5.67 18.40
C THR A 56 13.18 -4.55 17.60
N HIS A 57 12.94 -4.50 16.28
CA HIS A 57 13.52 -3.49 15.38
C HIS A 57 12.59 -2.30 15.10
N SER A 58 11.51 -2.15 15.87
CA SER A 58 10.56 -1.02 15.74
C SER A 58 9.94 -0.91 14.35
N LEU A 59 9.69 -2.04 13.69
CA LEU A 59 9.09 -2.09 12.37
C LEU A 59 7.56 -2.11 12.43
N LEU A 60 6.98 -2.33 13.60
CA LEU A 60 5.55 -2.31 13.80
C LEU A 60 5.04 -0.87 13.89
N TYR A 61 3.92 -0.59 13.23
CA TYR A 61 3.21 0.67 13.31
C TYR A 61 2.32 0.67 14.56
N ALA A 62 2.66 1.50 15.53
CA ALA A 62 2.05 1.50 16.87
C ALA A 62 1.00 2.61 17.02
N ASP A 63 -0.03 2.62 16.17
CA ASP A 63 -1.20 3.50 16.30
C ASP A 63 -2.41 2.67 16.73
N GLU A 64 -2.85 2.83 17.97
CA GLU A 64 -3.87 1.95 18.55
C GLU A 64 -5.22 2.00 17.83
N PRO A 65 -5.77 3.12 17.35
CA PRO A 65 -6.95 3.13 16.52
C PRO A 65 -6.85 2.24 15.28
N VAL A 66 -5.73 2.31 14.57
CA VAL A 66 -5.48 1.50 13.37
C VAL A 66 -5.30 0.03 13.72
N LEU A 67 -4.54 -0.28 14.78
CA LEU A 67 -4.33 -1.65 15.25
C LEU A 67 -5.64 -2.29 15.72
N SER A 68 -6.45 -1.55 16.49
CA SER A 68 -7.77 -2.01 16.92
C SER A 68 -8.71 -2.29 15.77
N LEU A 69 -8.68 -1.46 14.71
CA LEU A 69 -9.45 -1.68 13.48
C LEU A 69 -9.04 -3.00 12.82
N VAL A 70 -7.74 -3.20 12.55
CA VAL A 70 -7.23 -4.39 11.86
C VAL A 70 -7.51 -5.66 12.66
N ARG A 71 -7.26 -5.63 13.98
CA ARG A 71 -7.53 -6.75 14.90
C ARG A 71 -9.01 -7.09 14.96
N ARG A 72 -9.88 -6.10 15.10
CA ARG A 72 -11.33 -6.29 15.17
C ARG A 72 -11.87 -6.93 13.89
N VAL A 73 -11.44 -6.45 12.73
CA VAL A 73 -11.84 -7.03 11.43
C VAL A 73 -11.31 -8.46 11.34
N GLY A 74 -10.03 -8.68 11.54
CA GLY A 74 -9.40 -9.99 11.41
C GLY A 74 -10.02 -11.04 12.34
N HIS A 75 -10.19 -10.72 13.63
CA HIS A 75 -10.82 -11.66 14.57
C HIS A 75 -12.28 -11.97 14.23
N SER A 76 -13.00 -11.05 13.57
CA SER A 76 -14.41 -11.27 13.21
C SER A 76 -14.61 -12.25 12.03
N ILE A 77 -13.57 -12.47 11.24
CA ILE A 77 -13.61 -13.32 10.02
C ILE A 77 -12.63 -14.49 10.09
N ARG A 78 -11.93 -14.66 11.21
CA ARG A 78 -10.97 -15.76 11.35
C ARG A 78 -11.63 -17.10 11.12
N PRO A 79 -11.00 -18.03 10.39
CA PRO A 79 -11.44 -19.42 10.32
C PRO A 79 -11.48 -20.01 11.74
N GLN A 80 -12.41 -20.93 11.97
CA GLN A 80 -12.33 -21.72 13.19
C GLN A 80 -11.04 -22.54 13.11
N PRO A 81 -10.15 -22.45 14.08
CA PRO A 81 -8.92 -23.21 14.05
C PRO A 81 -9.27 -24.69 14.02
N THR A 82 -8.77 -25.37 13.03
CA THR A 82 -8.74 -26.82 12.98
C THR A 82 -7.54 -27.35 13.74
N ASP A 83 -6.52 -26.49 13.92
CA ASP A 83 -5.25 -26.81 14.54
C ASP A 83 -5.06 -25.93 15.78
N ASP A 84 -4.93 -26.56 16.95
CA ASP A 84 -4.84 -25.87 18.26
C ASP A 84 -3.55 -25.01 18.40
N TYR A 85 -2.59 -25.16 17.49
CA TYR A 85 -1.31 -24.44 17.51
C TYR A 85 -1.32 -23.13 16.70
N ILE A 86 -2.35 -22.86 15.90
CA ILE A 86 -2.45 -21.62 15.12
C ILE A 86 -3.14 -20.55 15.98
N GLU A 87 -2.37 -19.54 16.35
CA GLU A 87 -2.89 -18.36 17.03
C GLU A 87 -2.95 -17.17 16.07
N TYR A 88 -4.17 -16.76 15.69
CA TYR A 88 -4.37 -15.65 14.76
C TYR A 88 -4.15 -14.30 15.43
N GLU A 89 -3.05 -13.65 15.07
CA GLU A 89 -2.67 -12.33 15.52
C GLU A 89 -2.48 -11.37 14.35
N PHE A 90 -2.83 -10.08 14.56
CA PHE A 90 -2.84 -9.08 13.48
C PHE A 90 -1.95 -7.89 13.82
N PHE A 91 -1.08 -7.55 12.89
CA PHE A 91 -0.10 -6.50 13.03
C PHE A 91 -0.10 -5.57 11.82
N VAL A 92 0.38 -4.34 12.03
CA VAL A 92 0.65 -3.39 10.95
C VAL A 92 2.14 -3.13 10.89
N LEU A 93 2.75 -3.32 9.71
CA LEU A 93 4.15 -2.97 9.46
C LEU A 93 4.24 -1.55 8.91
N ARG A 94 5.18 -0.76 9.43
CA ARG A 94 5.51 0.55 8.87
C ARG A 94 6.34 0.37 7.59
N ASP A 95 5.68 -0.01 6.53
CA ASP A 95 6.23 -0.19 5.20
C ASP A 95 5.25 0.41 4.18
N PRO A 96 5.64 1.43 3.39
CA PRO A 96 4.76 2.06 2.43
C PRO A 96 4.47 1.20 1.19
N SER A 97 5.13 0.06 1.01
CA SER A 97 4.80 -0.85 -0.09
C SER A 97 3.38 -1.43 0.06
N PRO A 98 2.61 -1.56 -1.04
CA PRO A 98 1.27 -2.14 -0.99
C PRO A 98 1.37 -3.67 -0.86
N ASN A 99 1.51 -4.16 0.35
CA ASN A 99 1.64 -5.59 0.63
C ASN A 99 0.93 -5.99 1.93
N ALA A 100 0.56 -7.26 1.99
CA ALA A 100 0.15 -7.98 3.19
C ALA A 100 0.66 -9.41 3.08
N PHE A 101 0.81 -10.09 4.19
CA PHE A 101 1.18 -11.51 4.21
C PHE A 101 0.82 -12.16 5.54
N ALA A 102 0.60 -13.45 5.50
CA ALA A 102 0.39 -14.27 6.67
C ALA A 102 1.53 -15.27 6.86
N LEU A 103 1.89 -15.54 8.12
CA LEU A 103 2.92 -16.49 8.50
C LEU A 103 2.30 -17.82 8.97
N PRO A 104 3.04 -18.93 8.88
CA PRO A 104 2.55 -20.25 9.29
C PRO A 104 2.10 -20.35 10.76
N ASN A 105 2.60 -19.48 11.63
CA ASN A 105 2.18 -19.39 13.04
C ASN A 105 0.84 -18.69 13.25
N GLY A 106 0.18 -18.18 12.19
CA GLY A 106 -1.10 -17.46 12.27
C GLY A 106 -0.97 -15.93 12.33
N HIS A 107 0.24 -15.39 12.39
CA HIS A 107 0.44 -13.94 12.38
C HIS A 107 0.22 -13.35 10.99
N VAL A 108 -0.65 -12.34 10.91
CA VAL A 108 -0.97 -11.60 9.69
C VAL A 108 -0.43 -10.19 9.78
N TYR A 109 0.34 -9.78 8.80
CA TYR A 109 0.96 -8.47 8.71
C TYR A 109 0.38 -7.69 7.54
N VAL A 110 -0.11 -6.48 7.82
CA VAL A 110 -0.59 -5.55 6.78
C VAL A 110 0.35 -4.35 6.75
N HIS A 111 0.87 -4.01 5.58
CA HIS A 111 1.73 -2.84 5.42
C HIS A 111 0.92 -1.54 5.47
N THR A 112 1.54 -0.46 5.96
CA THR A 112 0.91 0.87 5.92
C THR A 112 0.56 1.26 4.49
N GLY A 113 1.37 0.87 3.50
CA GLY A 113 1.09 1.12 2.09
C GLY A 113 -0.14 0.40 1.56
N MET A 114 -0.46 -0.77 2.05
CA MET A 114 -1.69 -1.49 1.73
C MET A 114 -2.89 -0.80 2.35
N LEU A 115 -2.87 -0.54 3.67
CA LEU A 115 -3.96 0.13 4.37
C LEU A 115 -4.28 1.51 3.79
N ALA A 116 -3.27 2.24 3.32
CA ALA A 116 -3.45 3.55 2.71
C ALA A 116 -4.30 3.52 1.43
N ARG A 117 -4.36 2.39 0.74
CA ARG A 117 -5.08 2.17 -0.53
C ARG A 117 -6.51 1.70 -0.35
N LEU A 118 -6.79 0.99 0.73
CA LEU A 118 -8.13 0.48 0.99
C LEU A 118 -9.13 1.61 1.15
N ARG A 119 -10.35 1.42 0.66
CA ARG A 119 -11.43 2.42 0.69
C ARG A 119 -12.30 2.31 1.93
N ASP A 120 -12.46 1.09 2.43
CA ASP A 120 -13.39 0.78 3.51
C ASP A 120 -12.99 -0.48 4.28
N GLU A 121 -13.80 -0.81 5.26
CA GLU A 121 -13.62 -1.97 6.13
C GLU A 121 -13.92 -3.29 5.40
N ASP A 122 -14.80 -3.30 4.40
CA ASP A 122 -15.12 -4.50 3.63
C ASP A 122 -13.92 -4.95 2.79
N GLN A 123 -13.17 -4.01 2.21
CA GLN A 123 -11.92 -4.30 1.51
C GLN A 123 -10.81 -4.77 2.44
N LEU A 124 -10.74 -4.22 3.66
CA LEU A 124 -9.82 -4.74 4.68
C LEU A 124 -10.21 -6.19 5.06
N ALA A 125 -11.50 -6.47 5.22
CA ALA A 125 -11.99 -7.81 5.51
C ALA A 125 -11.68 -8.78 4.35
N ALA A 126 -11.83 -8.35 3.09
CA ALA A 126 -11.48 -9.16 1.93
C ALA A 126 -9.98 -9.51 1.88
N LEU A 127 -9.11 -8.54 2.14
CA LEU A 127 -7.67 -8.75 2.23
C LEU A 127 -7.33 -9.76 3.34
N LEU A 128 -7.82 -9.52 4.55
CA LEU A 128 -7.54 -10.39 5.69
C LEU A 128 -8.15 -11.78 5.53
N ALA A 129 -9.33 -11.90 4.91
CA ALA A 129 -9.91 -13.21 4.60
C ALA A 129 -9.03 -14.01 3.64
N HIS A 130 -8.45 -13.36 2.62
CA HIS A 130 -7.51 -13.99 1.70
C HIS A 130 -6.27 -14.50 2.44
N GLU A 131 -5.62 -13.64 3.24
CA GLU A 131 -4.41 -14.01 4.01
C GLU A 131 -4.68 -15.13 5.02
N LEU A 132 -5.77 -15.05 5.75
CA LEU A 132 -6.16 -16.09 6.71
C LEU A 132 -6.40 -17.44 6.06
N ASN A 133 -6.88 -17.48 4.81
CA ASN A 133 -7.07 -18.72 4.08
C ASN A 133 -5.73 -19.33 3.60
N HIS A 134 -4.68 -18.55 3.39
CA HIS A 134 -3.34 -19.08 3.19
C HIS A 134 -2.82 -19.81 4.43
N VAL A 135 -3.07 -19.28 5.63
CA VAL A 135 -2.71 -19.97 6.89
C VAL A 135 -3.55 -21.23 7.06
N ALA A 136 -4.88 -21.10 7.04
CA ALA A 136 -5.79 -22.23 7.29
C ALA A 136 -5.67 -23.35 6.25
N GLY A 137 -5.22 -23.04 5.03
CA GLY A 137 -4.94 -23.99 3.97
C GLY A 137 -3.52 -24.57 4.02
N HIS A 138 -2.71 -24.16 5.00
CA HIS A 138 -1.28 -24.55 5.07
C HIS A 138 -0.52 -24.29 3.78
N HIS A 139 -0.89 -23.24 3.02
CA HIS A 139 -0.34 -22.98 1.70
C HIS A 139 1.18 -22.77 1.74
N GLY A 140 1.70 -22.19 2.83
CA GLY A 140 3.14 -22.02 3.04
C GLY A 140 3.91 -23.35 3.05
N ILE A 141 3.38 -24.38 3.76
CA ILE A 141 4.05 -25.71 3.79
C ILE A 141 3.85 -26.48 2.49
N VAL A 142 2.65 -26.34 1.85
CA VAL A 142 2.40 -26.97 0.55
C VAL A 142 3.38 -26.46 -0.50
N ASP A 143 3.57 -25.14 -0.57
CA ASP A 143 4.50 -24.51 -1.51
C ASP A 143 5.97 -24.84 -1.17
N HIS A 144 6.33 -24.83 0.12
CA HIS A 144 7.66 -25.23 0.58
C HIS A 144 8.02 -26.65 0.14
N ARG A 145 7.09 -27.60 0.32
CA ARG A 145 7.30 -28.99 -0.10
C ARG A 145 7.39 -29.14 -1.63
N ALA A 146 6.61 -28.35 -2.37
CA ALA A 146 6.68 -28.31 -3.83
C ALA A 146 8.03 -27.73 -4.30
N SER A 147 8.49 -26.65 -3.66
CA SER A 147 9.75 -25.97 -3.98
C SER A 147 10.98 -26.81 -3.68
N LYS A 148 10.97 -27.59 -2.60
CA LYS A 148 12.05 -28.56 -2.30
C LYS A 148 12.26 -29.60 -3.41
N LYS A 149 11.23 -29.93 -4.19
CA LYS A 149 11.32 -30.85 -5.33
C LYS A 149 11.90 -30.20 -6.58
N THR A 150 11.87 -28.85 -6.67
CA THR A 150 12.36 -28.09 -7.82
C THR A 150 13.61 -27.27 -7.53
N ALA A 151 14.01 -27.14 -6.27
CA ALA A 151 15.09 -26.25 -5.84
C ALA A 151 16.47 -26.92 -6.03
N ILE A 152 16.95 -26.86 -7.25
CA ILE A 152 18.36 -26.63 -7.50
C ILE A 152 18.44 -25.28 -8.20
N THR A 153 19.05 -24.32 -7.54
CA THR A 153 19.39 -22.98 -8.02
C THR A 153 18.28 -21.93 -8.14
N GLY A 154 18.37 -20.95 -7.31
CA GLY A 154 17.72 -19.69 -7.56
C GLY A 154 17.23 -18.93 -6.33
N MET A 155 18.14 -18.69 -5.40
CA MET A 155 17.92 -17.71 -4.33
C MET A 155 17.66 -16.34 -4.96
N VAL A 156 16.41 -15.93 -5.08
CA VAL A 156 16.05 -14.55 -5.37
C VAL A 156 15.15 -14.07 -4.25
N LEU A 157 15.75 -13.30 -3.39
CA LEU A 157 15.10 -12.45 -2.41
C LEU A 157 14.21 -11.43 -3.13
N GLY A 158 12.96 -11.76 -3.34
CA GLY A 158 12.00 -10.86 -3.95
C GLY A 158 10.80 -10.69 -3.05
N GLY A 159 10.73 -9.63 -2.28
CA GLY A 159 9.45 -9.18 -1.79
C GLY A 159 9.25 -8.80 -0.35
N VAL A 160 10.16 -9.03 0.56
CA VAL A 160 10.10 -8.28 1.82
C VAL A 160 11.10 -7.14 1.71
N SER A 161 10.64 -6.02 1.20
CA SER A 161 11.41 -4.80 1.18
C SER A 161 11.22 -4.09 2.50
N VAL A 162 11.94 -4.52 3.49
CA VAL A 162 12.22 -3.62 4.58
C VAL A 162 13.28 -2.65 4.06
N TRP A 163 12.95 -1.39 4.03
CA TRP A 163 13.78 -0.29 3.63
C TRP A 163 15.22 -0.43 4.15
N GLY A 164 16.13 -0.80 3.26
CA GLY A 164 17.55 -0.73 3.54
C GLY A 164 18.21 -1.92 4.19
N GLY A 165 17.87 -3.16 3.84
CA GLY A 165 18.83 -4.22 4.05
C GLY A 165 18.45 -5.39 4.94
N LEU A 166 17.19 -5.68 5.07
CA LEU A 166 16.74 -6.78 5.89
C LEU A 166 15.91 -7.76 5.13
N ILE A 167 16.50 -8.79 4.66
CA ILE A 167 16.02 -10.16 4.80
C ILE A 167 17.09 -11.09 4.27
N ALA A 168 17.93 -11.52 5.17
CA ALA A 168 18.73 -12.72 4.96
C ALA A 168 18.34 -13.76 6.00
N VAL A 169 17.06 -13.80 6.42
CA VAL A 169 16.61 -14.78 7.42
C VAL A 169 15.53 -15.66 6.81
N GLY A 170 15.89 -16.82 6.46
CA GLY A 170 15.25 -18.14 6.49
C GLY A 170 13.83 -18.37 6.02
N LEU A 171 13.01 -17.35 5.72
CA LEU A 171 11.62 -17.51 5.27
C LEU A 171 11.53 -17.46 3.74
N GLN A 172 12.09 -18.45 3.09
CA GLN A 172 12.07 -18.55 1.62
C GLN A 172 10.69 -18.87 1.03
N THR A 173 9.72 -19.27 1.81
CA THR A 173 8.46 -19.81 1.30
C THR A 173 7.35 -18.79 1.10
N SER A 174 7.21 -17.81 1.96
CA SER A 174 6.19 -16.74 1.79
C SER A 174 6.61 -15.64 0.81
N VAL A 175 7.84 -15.69 0.29
CA VAL A 175 8.45 -14.68 -0.58
C VAL A 175 8.37 -15.05 -2.07
N LEU A 176 8.09 -16.31 -2.41
CA LEU A 176 8.16 -16.81 -3.79
C LEU A 176 6.84 -16.74 -4.58
N GLY A 177 5.76 -16.34 -3.92
CA GLY A 177 4.43 -16.33 -4.52
C GLY A 177 3.81 -17.74 -4.57
N PHE A 178 2.54 -17.80 -4.20
CA PHE A 178 1.79 -19.06 -4.23
C PHE A 178 1.46 -19.50 -5.66
N SER A 179 1.22 -20.81 -5.84
CA SER A 179 0.73 -21.31 -7.12
C SER A 179 -0.65 -20.71 -7.46
N ARG A 180 -1.00 -20.73 -8.75
CA ARG A 180 -2.32 -20.22 -9.22
C ARG A 180 -3.49 -20.94 -8.55
N GLU A 181 -3.33 -22.20 -8.28
CA GLU A 181 -4.32 -23.06 -7.65
C GLU A 181 -4.54 -22.65 -6.18
N LEU A 182 -3.46 -22.39 -5.44
CA LEU A 182 -3.52 -21.93 -4.05
C LEU A 182 -4.09 -20.52 -3.94
N GLU A 183 -3.75 -19.63 -4.88
CA GLU A 183 -4.36 -18.30 -4.96
C GLU A 183 -5.87 -18.36 -5.23
N GLN A 184 -6.29 -19.23 -6.17
CA GLN A 184 -7.71 -19.41 -6.47
C GLN A 184 -8.45 -19.99 -5.27
N GLU A 185 -7.85 -20.97 -4.57
CA GLU A 185 -8.44 -21.54 -3.36
C GLU A 185 -8.60 -20.48 -2.27
N ALA A 186 -7.59 -19.62 -2.05
CA ALA A 186 -7.66 -18.55 -1.08
C ALA A 186 -8.75 -17.53 -1.44
N ASP A 187 -8.89 -17.13 -2.71
CA ASP A 187 -9.94 -16.21 -3.18
C ASP A 187 -11.34 -16.84 -3.03
N ASP A 188 -11.53 -18.09 -3.44
CA ASP A 188 -12.83 -18.77 -3.36
C ASP A 188 -13.29 -18.89 -1.90
N ARG A 189 -12.39 -19.23 -1.00
CA ARG A 189 -12.68 -19.31 0.44
C ARG A 189 -12.87 -17.95 1.09
N ALA A 190 -12.10 -16.93 0.68
CA ALA A 190 -12.28 -15.55 1.14
C ALA A 190 -13.70 -15.05 0.81
N ALA A 191 -14.18 -15.27 -0.42
CA ALA A 191 -15.54 -14.91 -0.80
C ALA A 191 -16.60 -15.63 0.07
N GLN A 192 -16.38 -16.90 0.43
CA GLN A 192 -17.28 -17.65 1.32
C GLN A 192 -17.26 -17.13 2.76
N VAL A 193 -16.07 -16.78 3.28
CA VAL A 193 -15.91 -16.17 4.61
C VAL A 193 -16.64 -14.83 4.67
N LEU A 194 -16.49 -13.99 3.65
CA LEU A 194 -17.19 -12.70 3.57
C LEU A 194 -18.71 -12.93 3.50
N LEU A 195 -19.18 -13.88 2.68
CA LEU A 195 -20.60 -14.23 2.58
C LEU A 195 -21.17 -14.69 3.92
N ALA A 196 -20.41 -15.45 4.71
CA ALA A 196 -20.83 -15.93 6.04
C ALA A 196 -20.71 -14.86 7.15
N SER A 197 -19.96 -13.79 6.90
CA SER A 197 -19.72 -12.68 7.83
C SER A 197 -20.71 -11.53 7.64
N ARG A 198 -20.41 -10.39 8.27
CA ARG A 198 -21.15 -9.13 8.05
C ARG A 198 -20.66 -8.34 6.83
N TYR A 199 -19.51 -8.70 6.25
CA TYR A 199 -18.87 -7.96 5.16
C TYR A 199 -19.43 -8.32 3.78
N ASP A 200 -19.28 -7.38 2.81
CA ASP A 200 -19.75 -7.59 1.45
C ASP A 200 -18.75 -8.46 0.65
N PRO A 201 -19.19 -9.62 0.10
CA PRO A 201 -18.33 -10.44 -0.76
C PRO A 201 -17.80 -9.72 -2.00
N HIS A 202 -18.51 -8.68 -2.49
CA HIS A 202 -18.10 -7.90 -3.65
C HIS A 202 -16.85 -7.04 -3.40
N ALA A 203 -16.49 -6.83 -2.13
CA ALA A 203 -15.24 -6.16 -1.77
C ALA A 203 -13.99 -6.91 -2.25
N LEU A 204 -14.05 -8.24 -2.44
CA LEU A 204 -12.91 -9.02 -2.91
C LEU A 204 -12.50 -8.68 -4.35
N PRO A 205 -13.37 -8.74 -5.38
CA PRO A 205 -12.99 -8.30 -6.72
C PRO A 205 -12.67 -6.79 -6.78
N GLU A 206 -13.31 -5.95 -5.97
CA GLU A 206 -13.00 -4.52 -5.91
C GLU A 206 -11.59 -4.25 -5.35
N LEU A 207 -11.18 -4.98 -4.32
CA LEU A 207 -9.81 -4.93 -3.80
C LEU A 207 -8.81 -5.31 -4.89
N LEU A 208 -9.06 -6.42 -5.60
CA LEU A 208 -8.18 -6.89 -6.68
C LEU A 208 -8.11 -5.88 -7.83
N ASP A 209 -9.21 -5.18 -8.15
CA ASP A 209 -9.22 -4.10 -9.16
C ASP A 209 -8.38 -2.89 -8.74
N ILE A 210 -8.51 -2.44 -7.47
CA ILE A 210 -7.69 -1.34 -6.94
C ILE A 210 -6.21 -1.71 -7.03
N LEU A 211 -5.86 -2.88 -6.55
CA LEU A 211 -4.52 -3.37 -6.65
C LEU A 211 -4.06 -3.45 -8.11
N GLY A 212 -4.92 -3.82 -9.08
CA GLY A 212 -4.67 -3.85 -10.51
C GLY A 212 -4.37 -2.49 -11.12
N GLN A 213 -5.14 -1.50 -10.77
CA GLN A 213 -5.02 -0.13 -11.27
C GLN A 213 -3.80 0.58 -10.70
N ASP A 214 -3.53 0.40 -9.41
CA ASP A 214 -2.37 1.00 -8.73
C ASP A 214 -1.04 0.59 -9.36
N TYR A 215 -0.98 -0.59 -9.97
CA TYR A 215 0.25 -1.06 -10.62
C TYR A 215 0.75 -0.12 -11.73
N GLU A 216 -0.13 0.55 -12.45
CA GLU A 216 0.23 1.49 -13.52
C GLU A 216 0.82 2.81 -12.98
N GLY A 217 0.41 3.24 -11.78
CA GLY A 217 0.87 4.48 -11.14
C GLY A 217 2.08 4.31 -10.21
N LEU A 218 2.44 3.08 -9.84
CA LEU A 218 3.54 2.82 -8.93
C LEU A 218 4.91 2.99 -9.59
N ASP A 219 5.87 3.49 -8.82
CA ASP A 219 7.27 3.41 -9.22
C ASP A 219 7.67 1.92 -9.34
N PRO A 220 8.26 1.48 -10.46
CA PRO A 220 8.63 0.08 -10.67
C PRO A 220 9.60 -0.49 -9.63
N ARG A 221 10.24 0.37 -8.84
CA ARG A 221 11.14 -0.02 -7.74
C ARG A 221 10.38 -0.40 -6.47
N VAL A 222 9.13 0.02 -6.32
CA VAL A 222 8.31 -0.32 -5.15
C VAL A 222 7.91 -1.79 -5.23
N PRO A 223 8.29 -2.62 -4.27
CA PRO A 223 7.79 -3.99 -4.18
C PRO A 223 6.28 -3.97 -3.97
N THR A 224 5.60 -4.91 -4.58
CA THR A 224 4.15 -4.97 -4.50
C THR A 224 3.70 -6.39 -4.20
N ILE A 225 2.47 -6.53 -3.72
CA ILE A 225 1.78 -7.80 -3.52
C ILE A 225 1.79 -8.71 -4.77
N TRP A 226 1.99 -8.14 -5.96
CA TRP A 226 2.08 -8.89 -7.23
C TRP A 226 3.23 -9.88 -7.30
N SER A 227 4.31 -9.62 -6.55
CA SER A 227 5.44 -10.54 -6.53
C SER A 227 5.14 -11.80 -5.73
N THR A 228 4.21 -11.73 -4.79
CA THR A 228 3.79 -12.83 -3.93
C THR A 228 2.44 -13.42 -4.32
N HIS A 229 1.56 -12.63 -4.97
CA HIS A 229 0.21 -13.01 -5.37
C HIS A 229 -0.04 -12.68 -6.85
N PRO A 230 0.38 -13.54 -7.79
CA PRO A 230 0.33 -13.25 -9.23
C PRO A 230 -1.07 -13.23 -9.82
N GLU A 231 -1.16 -12.76 -11.09
CA GLU A 231 -2.35 -12.83 -11.97
C GLU A 231 -3.61 -12.10 -11.45
N ILE A 232 -3.44 -11.01 -10.74
CA ILE A 232 -4.56 -10.28 -10.10
C ILE A 232 -5.70 -9.92 -11.07
N GLN A 233 -5.41 -9.49 -12.30
CA GLN A 233 -6.48 -9.17 -13.25
C GLN A 233 -7.34 -10.40 -13.58
N ALA A 234 -6.72 -11.56 -13.80
CA ALA A 234 -7.44 -12.81 -14.02
C ALA A 234 -8.22 -13.24 -12.75
N ARG A 235 -7.62 -13.07 -11.58
CA ARG A 235 -8.25 -13.33 -10.28
C ARG A 235 -9.43 -12.40 -10.04
N ALA A 236 -9.30 -11.09 -10.31
CA ALA A 236 -10.40 -10.12 -10.19
C ALA A 236 -11.60 -10.52 -11.08
N GLN A 237 -11.34 -10.97 -12.32
CA GLN A 237 -12.40 -11.44 -13.21
C GLN A 237 -13.11 -12.68 -12.66
N LYS A 238 -12.37 -13.67 -12.17
CA LYS A 238 -12.93 -14.89 -11.59
C LYS A 238 -13.71 -14.62 -10.30
N SER A 239 -13.14 -13.83 -9.39
CA SER A 239 -13.78 -13.44 -8.15
C SER A 239 -15.08 -12.67 -8.41
N ARG A 240 -15.10 -11.77 -9.42
CA ARG A 240 -16.32 -11.06 -9.83
C ARG A 240 -17.40 -12.01 -10.32
N ALA A 241 -17.04 -13.00 -11.14
CA ALA A 241 -18.00 -14.03 -11.58
C ALA A 241 -18.54 -14.87 -10.40
N LEU A 242 -17.66 -15.20 -9.44
CA LEU A 242 -18.02 -15.95 -8.24
C LEU A 242 -19.04 -15.19 -7.38
N VAL A 243 -18.80 -13.91 -7.10
CA VAL A 243 -19.66 -13.13 -6.20
C VAL A 243 -20.91 -12.56 -6.85
N THR A 244 -21.04 -12.60 -8.20
CA THR A 244 -22.18 -12.01 -8.94
C THR A 244 -23.54 -12.45 -8.44
N ALA A 245 -23.67 -13.70 -7.99
CA ALA A 245 -24.92 -14.24 -7.44
C ALA A 245 -25.06 -14.05 -5.92
N MET A 246 -24.06 -13.51 -5.25
CA MET A 246 -24.07 -13.26 -3.82
C MET A 246 -24.78 -11.93 -3.52
N PRO A 247 -25.47 -11.81 -2.37
CA PRO A 247 -26.12 -10.57 -2.01
C PRO A 247 -25.09 -9.49 -1.67
N HIS A 248 -25.33 -8.27 -2.16
CA HIS A 248 -24.67 -7.08 -1.64
C HIS A 248 -25.09 -6.84 -0.19
N ARG A 249 -24.17 -6.34 0.62
CA ARG A 249 -24.41 -5.96 1.99
C ARG A 249 -24.07 -4.49 2.19
N GLU A 250 -25.04 -3.72 2.65
CA GLU A 250 -24.77 -2.39 3.16
C GLU A 250 -24.14 -2.54 4.55
N HIS A 251 -22.87 -2.27 4.61
CA HIS A 251 -22.14 -2.18 5.86
C HIS A 251 -22.27 -0.75 6.39
N GLN A 252 -22.78 -0.56 7.61
CA GLN A 252 -22.60 0.69 8.32
C GLN A 252 -21.12 0.78 8.68
N ALA A 253 -20.33 1.33 7.76
CA ALA A 253 -18.91 1.49 7.94
C ALA A 253 -18.69 2.35 9.19
N GLU A 254 -18.04 1.79 10.19
CA GLU A 254 -17.33 2.61 11.16
C GLU A 254 -16.38 3.54 10.39
N PRO A 255 -15.99 4.68 10.94
CA PRO A 255 -15.25 5.70 10.18
C PRO A 255 -13.84 5.21 9.81
N PHE A 256 -13.77 4.24 8.90
CA PHE A 256 -12.53 3.69 8.35
C PHE A 256 -11.61 4.81 7.86
N ASP A 257 -12.16 5.70 7.06
CA ASP A 257 -11.41 6.81 6.47
C ASP A 257 -10.75 7.71 7.51
N SER A 258 -11.46 8.10 8.55
CA SER A 258 -10.92 8.95 9.61
C SER A 258 -9.85 8.22 10.44
N THR A 259 -10.01 6.92 10.65
CA THR A 259 -9.04 6.09 11.37
C THR A 259 -7.72 5.97 10.60
N VAL A 260 -7.78 5.77 9.28
CA VAL A 260 -6.56 5.56 8.47
C VAL A 260 -5.99 6.85 7.86
N LEU A 261 -6.65 8.00 8.01
CA LEU A 261 -6.22 9.26 7.38
C LEU A 261 -4.77 9.62 7.74
N ARG A 262 -4.43 9.60 9.03
CA ARG A 262 -3.07 9.89 9.49
C ARG A 262 -2.04 8.91 8.91
N LEU A 263 -2.39 7.63 8.86
CA LEU A 263 -1.55 6.60 8.25
C LEU A 263 -1.34 6.87 6.76
N ARG A 264 -2.38 7.28 6.01
CA ARG A 264 -2.26 7.65 4.59
C ARG A 264 -1.27 8.80 4.39
N MET A 265 -1.40 9.86 5.19
CA MET A 265 -0.49 11.01 5.13
C MET A 265 0.96 10.59 5.43
N LEU A 266 1.19 9.76 6.45
CA LEU A 266 2.49 9.22 6.78
C LEU A 266 3.06 8.38 5.62
N THR A 267 2.24 7.53 5.02
CA THR A 267 2.65 6.68 3.89
C THR A 267 3.10 7.52 2.68
N ILE A 268 2.40 8.62 2.39
CA ILE A 268 2.79 9.54 1.32
C ILE A 268 4.12 10.22 1.65
N GLN A 269 4.31 10.67 2.90
CA GLN A 269 5.59 11.25 3.35
C GLN A 269 6.73 10.23 3.23
N ASP A 270 6.50 8.98 3.63
CA ASP A 270 7.47 7.90 3.48
C ASP A 270 7.83 7.69 2.00
N TYR A 271 6.87 7.71 1.06
CA TYR A 271 7.18 7.63 -0.37
C TYR A 271 8.04 8.80 -0.86
N VAL A 272 7.75 10.03 -0.44
CA VAL A 272 8.59 11.20 -0.80
C VAL A 272 9.99 11.06 -0.20
N GLN A 273 10.09 10.70 1.08
CA GLN A 273 11.36 10.55 1.80
C GLN A 273 12.25 9.48 1.16
N TYR A 274 11.66 8.39 0.70
CA TYR A 274 12.37 7.26 0.12
C TYR A 274 12.53 7.33 -1.41
N ASP A 275 12.29 8.50 -2.00
CA ASP A 275 12.51 8.76 -3.43
C ASP A 275 11.58 7.96 -4.36
N TYR A 276 10.28 7.86 -3.97
CA TYR A 276 9.19 7.34 -4.79
C TYR A 276 8.10 8.39 -5.05
N PRO A 277 8.46 9.56 -5.59
CA PRO A 277 7.55 10.70 -5.68
C PRO A 277 6.33 10.44 -6.59
N ARG A 278 6.46 9.60 -7.61
CA ARG A 278 5.33 9.21 -8.47
C ARG A 278 4.25 8.50 -7.69
N THR A 279 4.66 7.53 -6.87
CA THR A 279 3.74 6.77 -6.03
C THR A 279 3.09 7.66 -4.98
N ALA A 280 3.85 8.63 -4.42
CA ALA A 280 3.31 9.65 -3.53
C ALA A 280 2.21 10.49 -4.21
N ILE A 281 2.48 10.98 -5.43
CA ILE A 281 1.54 11.79 -6.23
C ILE A 281 0.25 10.98 -6.50
N ALA A 282 0.37 9.76 -7.01
CA ALA A 282 -0.79 8.92 -7.32
C ALA A 282 -1.67 8.67 -6.09
N LEU A 283 -1.06 8.43 -4.92
CA LEU A 283 -1.81 8.20 -3.69
C LEU A 283 -2.46 9.50 -3.17
N VAL A 284 -1.77 10.64 -3.26
CA VAL A 284 -2.28 11.91 -2.72
C VAL A 284 -3.43 12.47 -3.56
N GLU A 285 -3.44 12.24 -4.89
CA GLU A 285 -4.53 12.72 -5.76
C GLU A 285 -5.88 12.16 -5.32
N SER A 286 -5.94 10.89 -4.92
CA SER A 286 -7.15 10.29 -4.37
C SER A 286 -7.61 10.94 -3.05
N LEU A 287 -6.67 11.47 -2.25
CA LEU A 287 -7.00 12.15 -1.00
C LEU A 287 -7.51 13.58 -1.20
N ILE A 288 -7.01 14.29 -2.21
CA ILE A 288 -7.49 15.65 -2.54
C ILE A 288 -8.98 15.62 -2.90
N GLU A 289 -9.41 14.62 -3.68
CA GLU A 289 -10.82 14.44 -4.02
C GLU A 289 -11.68 14.14 -2.79
N ARG A 290 -11.13 13.36 -1.86
CA ARG A 290 -11.83 12.90 -0.66
C ARG A 290 -11.86 13.95 0.47
N TYR A 291 -10.81 14.79 0.55
CA TYR A 291 -10.65 15.84 1.57
C TYR A 291 -10.37 17.22 0.94
N PRO A 292 -11.33 17.78 0.18
CA PRO A 292 -11.09 18.98 -0.64
C PRO A 292 -10.84 20.26 0.18
N SER A 293 -11.14 20.25 1.48
CA SER A 293 -10.94 21.41 2.38
C SER A 293 -9.70 21.27 3.27
N ASP A 294 -8.98 20.16 3.21
CA ASP A 294 -7.75 19.94 3.98
C ASP A 294 -6.53 20.41 3.17
N PRO A 295 -5.71 21.36 3.67
CA PRO A 295 -4.51 21.80 2.96
C PRO A 295 -3.39 20.77 2.92
N GLN A 296 -3.38 19.76 3.81
CA GLN A 296 -2.29 18.81 3.95
C GLN A 296 -2.09 17.92 2.70
N PRO A 297 -3.14 17.36 2.06
CA PRO A 297 -2.96 16.64 0.79
C PRO A 297 -2.31 17.48 -0.30
N LEU A 298 -2.70 18.75 -0.41
CA LEU A 298 -2.11 19.67 -1.39
C LEU A 298 -0.63 19.96 -1.09
N GLN A 299 -0.26 20.11 0.18
CA GLN A 299 1.16 20.26 0.56
C GLN A 299 1.95 18.99 0.19
N LEU A 300 1.41 17.80 0.47
CA LEU A 300 2.06 16.54 0.11
C LEU A 300 2.16 16.34 -1.40
N LEU A 301 1.18 16.84 -2.17
CA LEU A 301 1.27 16.88 -3.64
C LEU A 301 2.44 17.76 -4.09
N GLY A 302 2.62 18.92 -3.46
CA GLY A 302 3.77 19.79 -3.71
C GLY A 302 5.11 19.10 -3.41
N ASP A 303 5.21 18.40 -2.27
CA ASP A 303 6.39 17.62 -1.89
C ASP A 303 6.68 16.51 -2.92
N GLY A 304 5.63 15.83 -3.41
CA GLY A 304 5.73 14.82 -4.45
C GLY A 304 6.27 15.39 -5.77
N TRP A 305 5.71 16.50 -6.27
CA TRP A 305 6.18 17.15 -7.51
C TRP A 305 7.59 17.70 -7.37
N GLN A 306 7.93 18.28 -6.23
CA GLN A 306 9.29 18.72 -5.94
C GLN A 306 10.27 17.53 -5.90
N GLY A 307 9.83 16.39 -5.34
CA GLY A 307 10.57 15.13 -5.32
C GLY A 307 10.79 14.53 -6.71
N MET A 308 9.85 14.75 -7.65
CA MET A 308 10.01 14.33 -9.05
C MET A 308 11.25 14.95 -9.71
N GLY A 309 11.58 16.19 -9.37
CA GLY A 309 12.71 16.89 -9.98
C GLY A 309 12.63 16.87 -11.52
N GLY A 310 13.71 16.46 -12.17
CA GLY A 310 13.76 16.33 -13.63
C GLY A 310 13.17 15.03 -14.21
N LEU A 311 12.57 14.17 -13.40
CA LEU A 311 12.00 12.89 -13.86
C LEU A 311 10.82 13.13 -14.79
N ALA A 312 11.01 12.86 -16.09
CA ALA A 312 9.91 12.83 -17.04
C ALA A 312 8.90 11.74 -16.68
N PRO A 313 7.60 11.95 -16.91
CA PRO A 313 6.61 10.88 -16.83
C PRO A 313 7.03 9.76 -17.79
N VAL A 314 7.38 8.58 -17.28
CA VAL A 314 7.57 7.42 -18.13
C VAL A 314 6.19 6.89 -18.47
N ASP A 315 5.86 6.86 -19.75
CA ASP A 315 4.68 6.12 -20.22
C ASP A 315 4.88 4.62 -19.91
N PRO A 316 4.11 4.02 -18.99
CA PRO A 316 4.26 2.62 -18.63
C PRO A 316 4.09 1.68 -19.83
N SER A 317 3.33 2.09 -20.86
CA SER A 317 3.09 1.31 -22.09
C SER A 317 4.30 1.29 -23.02
N ALA A 318 5.19 2.27 -22.90
CA ALA A 318 6.41 2.36 -23.70
C ALA A 318 7.55 1.46 -23.21
N LEU A 319 7.44 0.90 -21.99
CA LEU A 319 8.48 0.04 -21.41
C LEU A 319 8.27 -1.42 -21.80
N THR A 320 9.20 -1.98 -22.56
CA THR A 320 9.24 -3.42 -22.80
C THR A 320 9.58 -4.19 -21.51
N THR A 321 9.28 -5.50 -21.48
CA THR A 321 9.58 -6.36 -20.31
C THR A 321 11.10 -6.42 -20.03
N SER A 322 11.93 -6.24 -21.06
CA SER A 322 13.40 -6.17 -20.96
C SER A 322 13.84 -4.84 -20.33
N ASP A 323 13.24 -3.73 -20.73
CA ASP A 323 13.55 -2.40 -20.24
C ASP A 323 13.14 -2.24 -18.77
N LYS A 324 12.01 -2.84 -18.37
CA LYS A 324 11.56 -2.90 -16.97
C LYS A 324 12.58 -3.60 -16.06
N LYS A 325 13.22 -4.66 -16.55
CA LYS A 325 14.20 -5.43 -15.76
C LYS A 325 15.60 -4.78 -15.72
N HIS A 326 16.01 -4.11 -16.79
CA HIS A 326 17.28 -3.39 -16.88
C HIS A 326 17.25 -2.09 -16.08
N ASN A 327 16.19 -1.32 -16.24
CA ASN A 327 15.97 -0.06 -15.50
C ASN A 327 15.92 -0.26 -13.97
N ARG A 328 15.32 -1.38 -13.48
CA ARG A 328 15.32 -1.72 -12.05
C ARG A 328 16.71 -1.90 -11.45
N ARG A 329 17.66 -2.46 -12.21
CA ARG A 329 19.02 -2.74 -11.69
C ARG A 329 19.93 -1.51 -11.69
N ASP A 330 19.78 -0.63 -12.66
CA ASP A 330 20.64 0.57 -12.80
C ASP A 330 20.13 1.73 -11.94
N HIS A 331 18.82 1.94 -11.81
CA HIS A 331 18.27 2.94 -10.90
C HIS A 331 18.54 2.65 -9.42
N ALA A 332 18.59 1.38 -9.01
CA ALA A 332 18.91 1.00 -7.63
C ALA A 332 20.37 1.32 -7.21
N LYS A 333 21.25 1.65 -8.17
CA LYS A 333 22.69 1.93 -7.90
C LYS A 333 23.04 3.40 -7.85
N LYS A 334 22.16 4.30 -8.36
CA LYS A 334 22.44 5.74 -8.45
C LYS A 334 21.72 6.50 -7.34
N THR A 335 22.40 7.47 -6.73
CA THR A 335 21.73 8.38 -5.79
C THR A 335 20.72 9.28 -6.53
N ARG A 336 19.79 9.89 -5.78
CA ARG A 336 18.83 10.86 -6.34
C ARG A 336 19.56 12.01 -7.05
N GLU A 337 20.62 12.52 -6.45
CA GLU A 337 21.43 13.63 -7.00
C GLU A 337 22.10 13.24 -8.32
N GLN A 338 22.63 12.02 -8.44
CA GLN A 338 23.23 11.52 -9.68
C GLN A 338 22.18 11.38 -10.79
N ARG A 339 20.99 10.87 -10.47
CA ARG A 339 19.89 10.78 -11.46
C ARG A 339 19.42 12.14 -11.93
N LEU A 340 19.28 13.10 -11.01
CA LEU A 340 18.91 14.46 -11.34
C LEU A 340 19.96 15.14 -12.21
N ALA A 341 21.24 14.99 -11.87
CA ALA A 341 22.33 15.55 -12.66
C ALA A 341 22.31 15.06 -14.12
N GLU A 342 22.19 13.75 -14.33
CA GLU A 342 22.10 13.15 -15.68
C GLU A 342 20.89 13.66 -16.48
N GLN A 343 19.75 13.86 -15.82
CA GLN A 343 18.56 14.36 -16.52
C GLN A 343 18.70 15.82 -16.91
N LEU A 344 19.35 16.63 -16.06
CA LEU A 344 19.60 18.04 -16.36
C LEU A 344 20.62 18.26 -17.47
N GLU A 345 21.33 17.22 -17.93
CA GLU A 345 22.17 17.26 -19.12
C GLU A 345 21.35 17.34 -20.42
N THR A 346 20.06 16.98 -20.39
CA THR A 346 19.17 17.00 -21.56
C THR A 346 18.19 18.19 -21.51
N GLU A 347 17.81 18.72 -22.67
CA GLU A 347 16.82 19.80 -22.78
C GLU A 347 15.43 19.33 -22.27
N GLU A 348 15.06 18.08 -22.55
CA GLU A 348 13.83 17.45 -22.06
C GLU A 348 13.82 17.35 -20.54
N GLY A 349 14.89 16.89 -19.93
CA GLY A 349 15.02 16.80 -18.48
C GLY A 349 14.97 18.16 -17.79
N GLN A 350 15.60 19.20 -18.37
CA GLN A 350 15.49 20.57 -17.88
C GLN A 350 14.08 21.12 -17.97
N THR A 351 13.35 20.78 -19.05
CA THR A 351 11.95 21.19 -19.23
C THR A 351 11.06 20.52 -18.20
N SER A 352 11.17 19.19 -18.04
CA SER A 352 10.43 18.42 -17.03
C SER A 352 10.71 18.93 -15.62
N TYR A 353 11.96 19.27 -15.31
CA TYR A 353 12.34 19.83 -14.01
C TYR A 353 11.59 21.14 -13.71
N ARG A 354 11.57 22.05 -14.68
CA ARG A 354 10.86 23.34 -14.55
C ARG A 354 9.36 23.14 -14.41
N GLU A 355 8.76 22.23 -15.19
CA GLU A 355 7.34 21.91 -15.11
C GLU A 355 6.96 21.30 -13.76
N ASN A 356 7.75 20.37 -13.25
CA ASN A 356 7.51 19.74 -11.94
C ASN A 356 7.61 20.76 -10.80
N LEU A 357 8.59 21.67 -10.85
CA LEU A 357 8.67 22.77 -9.88
C LEU A 357 7.46 23.73 -9.97
N ALA A 358 6.96 24.01 -11.18
CA ALA A 358 5.78 24.84 -11.35
C ALA A 358 4.51 24.15 -10.79
N ARG A 359 4.37 22.84 -10.95
CA ARG A 359 3.28 22.05 -10.34
C ARG A 359 3.39 22.02 -8.82
N ALA A 360 4.61 21.91 -8.27
CA ALA A 360 4.83 21.98 -6.84
C ALA A 360 4.44 23.35 -6.28
N GLU A 361 4.84 24.44 -6.95
CA GLU A 361 4.46 25.81 -6.59
C GLU A 361 2.93 25.98 -6.57
N ASP A 362 2.23 25.49 -7.61
CA ASP A 362 0.77 25.54 -7.68
C ASP A 362 0.12 24.81 -6.50
N ALA A 363 0.58 23.59 -6.21
CA ALA A 363 0.03 22.78 -5.13
C ALA A 363 0.19 23.47 -3.76
N TYR A 364 1.38 24.01 -3.45
CA TYR A 364 1.58 24.77 -2.21
C TYR A 364 0.74 26.05 -2.12
N ARG A 365 0.59 26.77 -3.23
CA ARG A 365 -0.28 27.96 -3.28
C ARG A 365 -1.75 27.61 -3.07
N ARG A 366 -2.21 26.51 -3.62
CA ARG A 366 -3.56 25.98 -3.37
C ARG A 366 -3.77 25.60 -1.91
N ALA A 367 -2.76 24.97 -1.28
CA ALA A 367 -2.80 24.68 0.15
C ALA A 367 -2.96 25.98 0.99
N LEU A 368 -2.19 27.02 0.66
CA LEU A 368 -2.28 28.32 1.31
C LEU A 368 -3.58 29.10 1.00
N ALA A 369 -4.22 28.82 -0.12
CA ALA A 369 -5.54 29.36 -0.42
C ALA A 369 -6.64 28.76 0.47
N LEU A 370 -6.47 27.50 0.90
CA LEU A 370 -7.36 26.84 1.88
C LEU A 370 -7.05 27.33 3.30
N ASP A 371 -5.77 27.36 3.67
CA ASP A 371 -5.32 27.83 4.98
C ASP A 371 -4.05 28.72 4.84
N PRO A 372 -4.22 30.07 4.89
CA PRO A 372 -3.08 30.99 4.83
C PRO A 372 -2.09 30.87 6.01
N THR A 373 -2.45 30.15 7.07
CA THR A 373 -1.57 29.94 8.23
C THR A 373 -0.81 28.61 8.17
N PHE A 374 -1.03 27.80 7.13
CA PHE A 374 -0.44 26.48 6.97
C PHE A 374 1.07 26.55 6.70
N ALA A 375 1.85 26.58 7.78
CA ALA A 375 3.27 26.90 7.79
C ALA A 375 4.12 26.02 6.84
N THR A 376 3.87 24.71 6.78
CA THR A 376 4.69 23.79 5.98
C THR A 376 4.64 24.07 4.48
N ALA A 377 3.56 24.66 3.97
CA ALA A 377 3.49 25.06 2.57
C ALA A 377 4.42 26.25 2.26
N TYR A 378 4.64 27.18 3.21
CA TYR A 378 5.65 28.24 3.04
C TYR A 378 7.06 27.69 2.99
N ARG A 379 7.38 26.64 3.76
CA ARG A 379 8.67 25.96 3.64
C ARG A 379 8.84 25.39 2.24
N GLY A 380 7.86 24.62 1.76
CA GLY A 380 7.89 24.04 0.41
C GLY A 380 8.04 25.09 -0.68
N LEU A 381 7.29 26.20 -0.61
CA LEU A 381 7.46 27.33 -1.54
C LEU A 381 8.86 27.93 -1.49
N GLY A 382 9.42 28.10 -0.29
CA GLY A 382 10.81 28.60 -0.15
C GLY A 382 11.80 27.69 -0.86
N GLU A 383 11.66 26.38 -0.73
CA GLU A 383 12.52 25.39 -1.38
C GLU A 383 12.35 25.40 -2.91
N VAL A 384 11.13 25.51 -3.41
CA VAL A 384 10.84 25.61 -4.85
C VAL A 384 11.42 26.90 -5.42
N TYR A 385 11.23 28.04 -4.78
CA TYR A 385 11.78 29.32 -5.24
C TYR A 385 13.31 29.34 -5.21
N GLU A 386 13.94 28.73 -4.21
CA GLU A 386 15.39 28.57 -4.17
C GLU A 386 15.90 27.74 -5.36
N GLN A 387 15.25 26.63 -5.68
CA GLN A 387 15.57 25.79 -6.84
C GLN A 387 15.34 26.53 -8.19
N GLN A 388 14.38 27.44 -8.24
CA GLN A 388 14.11 28.31 -9.40
C GLN A 388 15.04 29.54 -9.44
N GLN A 389 15.96 29.71 -8.49
CA GLN A 389 16.83 30.88 -8.34
C GLN A 389 16.08 32.21 -8.11
N ARG A 390 14.87 32.11 -7.54
CA ARG A 390 14.01 33.24 -7.17
C ARG A 390 14.28 33.61 -5.71
N ASP A 391 15.50 34.07 -5.44
CA ASP A 391 16.02 34.24 -4.07
C ASP A 391 15.18 35.20 -3.20
N ARG A 392 14.54 36.22 -3.77
CA ARG A 392 13.69 37.15 -3.01
C ARG A 392 12.46 36.45 -2.47
N GLU A 393 11.74 35.74 -3.33
CA GLU A 393 10.55 35.00 -2.96
C GLU A 393 10.88 33.84 -2.02
N ALA A 394 12.02 33.17 -2.22
CA ALA A 394 12.52 32.14 -1.31
C ALA A 394 12.73 32.70 0.11
N ALA A 395 13.41 33.87 0.22
CA ALA A 395 13.63 34.51 1.51
C ALA A 395 12.33 34.90 2.22
N GLU A 396 11.33 35.43 1.48
CA GLU A 396 10.02 35.80 2.03
C GLU A 396 9.25 34.58 2.54
N ALA A 397 9.25 33.50 1.77
CA ALA A 397 8.57 32.26 2.14
C ALA A 397 9.24 31.60 3.37
N TYR A 398 10.56 31.47 3.39
CA TYR A 398 11.28 30.94 4.55
C TYR A 398 11.10 31.79 5.80
N LEU A 399 11.10 33.13 5.66
CA LEU A 399 10.87 34.02 6.78
C LEU A 399 9.47 33.83 7.37
N THR A 400 8.46 33.67 6.51
CA THR A 400 7.09 33.40 6.93
C THR A 400 7.01 32.08 7.68
N TYR A 401 7.59 31.01 7.17
CA TYR A 401 7.67 29.72 7.86
C TYR A 401 8.32 29.82 9.25
N VAL A 402 9.51 30.43 9.34
CA VAL A 402 10.26 30.58 10.60
C VAL A 402 9.47 31.34 11.67
N ARG A 403 8.61 32.28 11.25
CA ARG A 403 7.73 33.05 12.14
C ARG A 403 6.49 32.25 12.57
N SER A 404 5.89 31.51 11.63
CA SER A 404 4.63 30.77 11.86
C SER A 404 4.84 29.45 12.59
N ALA A 405 6.04 28.87 12.51
CA ALA A 405 6.38 27.58 13.12
C ALA A 405 7.64 27.69 14.03
N PRO A 406 7.58 28.42 15.15
CA PRO A 406 8.76 28.66 16.01
C PRO A 406 9.34 27.40 16.63
N ASP A 407 8.51 26.39 16.89
CA ASP A 407 8.85 25.14 17.57
C ASP A 407 9.06 23.96 16.60
N ALA A 408 9.05 24.21 15.27
CA ALA A 408 9.20 23.14 14.29
C ALA A 408 10.60 22.49 14.37
N PRO A 409 10.71 21.15 14.34
CA PRO A 409 11.99 20.45 14.47
C PRO A 409 12.99 20.81 13.36
N ASP A 410 12.51 21.12 12.17
CA ASP A 410 13.31 21.47 10.98
C ASP A 410 13.60 22.97 10.86
N ARG A 411 13.08 23.80 11.78
CA ARG A 411 13.32 25.24 11.80
C ARG A 411 14.80 25.63 11.73
N PRO A 412 15.77 24.98 12.42
CA PRO A 412 17.19 25.31 12.30
C PRO A 412 17.71 25.17 10.86
N ILE A 413 17.24 24.17 10.12
CA ILE A 413 17.59 23.90 8.73
C ILE A 413 17.09 25.06 7.85
N VAL A 414 15.81 25.44 8.02
CA VAL A 414 15.20 26.52 7.24
C VAL A 414 15.84 27.86 7.54
N VAL A 415 16.22 28.15 8.80
CA VAL A 415 16.99 29.35 9.17
C VAL A 415 18.36 29.36 8.46
N SER A 416 19.03 28.23 8.34
CA SER A 416 20.29 28.13 7.61
C SER A 416 20.12 28.44 6.12
N ARG A 417 19.09 27.87 5.48
CA ARG A 417 18.74 28.16 4.07
C ARG A 417 18.40 29.65 3.88
N LEU A 418 17.60 30.24 4.75
CA LEU A 418 17.27 31.67 4.72
C LEU A 418 18.52 32.55 4.76
N LYS A 419 19.51 32.22 5.61
CA LYS A 419 20.76 32.93 5.69
C LYS A 419 21.57 32.84 4.38
N SER A 420 21.62 31.67 3.77
CA SER A 420 22.30 31.45 2.49
C SER A 420 21.66 32.25 1.36
N VAL A 421 20.32 32.21 1.26
CA VAL A 421 19.57 33.01 0.29
C VAL A 421 19.78 34.51 0.50
N ALA A 422 19.75 34.97 1.74
CA ALA A 422 20.00 36.39 2.07
C ALA A 422 21.40 36.85 1.74
N ALA A 423 22.42 35.96 1.81
CA ALA A 423 23.79 36.26 1.39
C ALA A 423 23.88 36.46 -0.12
N ARG A 424 23.30 35.55 -0.93
CA ARG A 424 23.21 35.67 -2.40
C ARG A 424 22.53 36.98 -2.85
N LEU A 425 21.44 37.36 -2.17
CA LEU A 425 20.77 38.64 -2.45
C LEU A 425 21.62 39.87 -2.18
N LYS A 426 22.48 39.84 -1.16
CA LYS A 426 23.43 40.93 -0.88
C LYS A 426 24.53 41.06 -1.94
N GLU A 427 25.08 39.91 -2.36
CA GLU A 427 26.10 39.86 -3.41
C GLU A 427 25.54 40.40 -4.75
N SER A 428 24.36 39.93 -5.15
CA SER A 428 23.73 40.39 -6.40
C SER A 428 23.37 41.88 -6.42
N ASN A 429 23.14 42.49 -5.24
CA ASN A 429 22.90 43.94 -5.12
C ASN A 429 24.21 44.74 -5.11
N SER A 430 25.32 44.16 -4.62
CA SER A 430 26.65 44.83 -4.64
C SER A 430 27.25 44.91 -6.04
N ASP A 431 26.96 43.89 -6.90
CA ASP A 431 27.42 43.84 -8.29
C ASP A 431 26.65 44.78 -9.24
N ARG A 432 25.52 45.32 -8.76
CA ARG A 432 24.68 46.28 -9.52
C ARG A 432 24.87 47.73 -9.11
N SER A 433 25.61 47.98 -8.05
CA SER A 433 25.94 49.32 -7.52
C SER A 433 27.37 49.75 -7.87
#